data_2c291e91d14af29fa656659a2898305b
#
_entry.id   2c291e91d14af29fa656659a2898305b
#
_cell.length_a   1.000
_cell.length_b   1.000
_cell.length_c   1.000
_cell.angle_alpha   90.00
_cell.angle_beta   90.00
_cell.angle_gamma   90.00
#
_symmetry.space_group_name_H-M   'P 1'
#
loop_
_entity.id
_entity.type
_entity.pdbx_description
1 polymer ?
#
loop_
_entity_poly.entity_id
_entity_poly.type
_entity_poly.pdbx_seq_one_letter_code
_entity_poly.pdbx_strand_id
1 'polypeptide(L)'
;MAYNDLREWIRALERAGELRRVKAAADPILEITEITDRVSKSGGPALLFENVKGHAGVPLLINQFGSARRMNLALEVNSLDAIAGRLQQILEAKAPQGLLEKIKMLPMLAELAKFFPKTVSTGPCKEVIQREGFSLLDFPVLQCWPQDGGRFITLPCVISRNPRTGKRNVGIYRMQIYDERTAGMHWQRQKDGAEHYRESLRAAARPEAAAGIMARTSGGARPPEGELPQGRMEVAAAIGTDPALTFAAVVPAPPEVEEFLIAGFLRESPIELVKCETVDLEVPAHAEIVVEGYVQLDELRREGPFGDHTGFYSLEDLYPVLHVTCITHRRDPIYATTIVGKPPMEDAWMGKAVERIFLPLMKLTLPEIVDVNLPVEGVFHNLMIVSIRKSYPGQARKVMSGIWAMGQAMFTKCIIVLDDDCDVQDLKEVVLRTCNNIDPERDIQFILGPVDSLDHASRLPDFGSKMGIDATRKWPSEGFNRPWPGEITMSEEIKARVTARWKELGIG
;
A
#
# COMPACT_ATOMS: atom_id res chain seq x y z
N MET A 1 1.21 -0.30 23.75
CA MET A 1 1.07 -1.77 23.61
C MET A 1 0.35 -2.02 22.28
N ALA A 2 0.92 -2.88 21.45
CA ALA A 2 0.35 -3.15 20.12
C ALA A 2 -1.06 -3.76 20.22
N TYR A 3 -1.94 -3.38 19.31
CA TYR A 3 -3.24 -4.03 19.17
C TYR A 3 -3.04 -5.50 18.79
N ASN A 4 -3.65 -6.42 19.53
CA ASN A 4 -3.55 -7.83 19.22
C ASN A 4 -4.44 -8.23 18.04
N ASP A 5 -5.55 -7.51 17.87
CA ASP A 5 -6.57 -7.84 16.87
C ASP A 5 -7.39 -6.61 16.42
N LEU A 6 -8.27 -6.82 15.44
CA LEU A 6 -9.21 -5.83 14.94
C LEU A 6 -10.13 -5.28 16.04
N ARG A 7 -10.50 -6.09 17.03
CA ARG A 7 -11.45 -5.69 18.09
C ARG A 7 -10.82 -4.70 19.07
N GLU A 8 -9.52 -4.87 19.38
CA GLU A 8 -8.77 -3.87 20.16
C GLU A 8 -8.62 -2.56 19.39
N TRP A 9 -8.39 -2.65 18.08
CA TRP A 9 -8.36 -1.49 17.19
C TRP A 9 -9.70 -0.76 17.17
N ILE A 10 -10.82 -1.45 17.00
CA ILE A 10 -12.17 -0.85 17.06
C ILE A 10 -12.38 -0.11 18.39
N ARG A 11 -12.01 -0.73 19.53
CA ARG A 11 -12.11 -0.08 20.83
C ARG A 11 -11.22 1.17 20.94
N ALA A 12 -10.06 1.17 20.31
CA ALA A 12 -9.17 2.34 20.27
C ALA A 12 -9.76 3.47 19.44
N LEU A 13 -10.33 3.17 18.26
CA LEU A 13 -11.04 4.15 17.44
C LEU A 13 -12.22 4.77 18.19
N GLU A 14 -12.99 3.96 18.94
CA GLU A 14 -14.11 4.45 19.75
C GLU A 14 -13.64 5.41 20.85
N ARG A 15 -12.61 5.01 21.62
CA ARG A 15 -12.05 5.87 22.68
C ARG A 15 -11.50 7.19 22.12
N ALA A 16 -10.97 7.17 20.91
CA ALA A 16 -10.45 8.36 20.23
C ALA A 16 -11.53 9.24 19.60
N GLY A 17 -12.80 8.80 19.57
CA GLY A 17 -13.89 9.48 18.86
C GLY A 17 -13.79 9.36 17.34
N GLU A 18 -13.02 8.40 16.83
CA GLU A 18 -12.74 8.18 15.42
C GLU A 18 -13.60 7.04 14.81
N LEU A 19 -14.60 6.53 15.52
CA LEU A 19 -15.53 5.51 15.05
C LEU A 19 -16.99 5.96 15.19
N ARG A 20 -17.80 5.69 14.18
CA ARG A 20 -19.25 5.81 14.23
C ARG A 20 -19.89 4.43 14.02
N ARG A 21 -20.73 3.98 14.99
CA ARG A 21 -21.58 2.80 14.82
C ARG A 21 -22.84 3.17 14.05
N VAL A 22 -23.09 2.45 12.97
CA VAL A 22 -24.28 2.61 12.12
C VAL A 22 -25.24 1.47 12.42
N LYS A 23 -26.35 1.78 13.11
CA LYS A 23 -27.36 0.78 13.53
C LYS A 23 -28.44 0.56 12.47
N ALA A 24 -28.65 1.56 11.60
CA ALA A 24 -29.59 1.44 10.49
C ALA A 24 -29.12 0.31 9.55
N ALA A 25 -30.09 -0.44 9.01
CA ALA A 25 -29.79 -1.45 8.02
C ALA A 25 -29.23 -0.80 6.74
N ALA A 26 -28.10 -1.31 6.26
CA ALA A 26 -27.44 -0.82 5.05
C ALA A 26 -27.13 -1.97 4.10
N ASP A 27 -27.23 -1.70 2.79
CA ASP A 27 -27.02 -2.69 1.74
C ASP A 27 -25.53 -2.77 1.37
N PRO A 28 -24.91 -3.97 1.34
CA PRO A 28 -23.53 -4.11 0.88
C PRO A 28 -23.38 -3.86 -0.64
N ILE A 29 -24.49 -3.78 -1.36
CA ILE A 29 -24.48 -3.44 -2.79
C ILE A 29 -24.71 -1.94 -2.92
N LEU A 30 -23.66 -1.19 -3.25
CA LEU A 30 -23.61 0.24 -3.54
C LEU A 30 -23.89 1.17 -2.35
N GLU A 31 -24.87 0.88 -1.47
CA GLU A 31 -25.30 1.81 -0.42
C GLU A 31 -24.21 2.09 0.62
N ILE A 32 -23.55 1.02 1.15
CA ILE A 32 -22.43 1.16 2.09
C ILE A 32 -21.29 1.96 1.44
N THR A 33 -21.02 1.72 0.15
CA THR A 33 -19.99 2.47 -0.59
C THR A 33 -20.32 3.95 -0.67
N GLU A 34 -21.54 4.32 -1.07
CA GLU A 34 -21.95 5.72 -1.18
C GLU A 34 -21.88 6.45 0.17
N ILE A 35 -22.31 5.79 1.26
CA ILE A 35 -22.19 6.35 2.61
C ILE A 35 -20.70 6.57 2.96
N THR A 36 -19.86 5.59 2.69
CA THR A 36 -18.43 5.65 2.99
C THR A 36 -17.70 6.69 2.15
N ASP A 37 -18.03 6.82 0.87
CA ASP A 37 -17.47 7.82 -0.04
C ASP A 37 -17.71 9.25 0.48
N ARG A 38 -18.95 9.55 0.87
CA ARG A 38 -19.27 10.85 1.47
C ARG A 38 -18.54 11.11 2.78
N VAL A 39 -18.45 10.11 3.63
CA VAL A 39 -17.76 10.21 4.92
C VAL A 39 -16.26 10.43 4.71
N SER A 40 -15.62 9.65 3.84
CA SER A 40 -14.18 9.80 3.53
C SER A 40 -13.86 11.18 2.98
N LYS A 41 -14.65 11.68 2.03
CA LYS A 41 -14.45 13.00 1.41
C LYS A 41 -14.71 14.17 2.35
N SER A 42 -15.54 13.99 3.38
CA SER A 42 -15.76 14.99 4.43
C SER A 42 -14.76 14.89 5.59
N GLY A 43 -13.75 14.00 5.52
CA GLY A 43 -12.81 13.76 6.62
C GLY A 43 -13.46 13.11 7.84
N GLY A 44 -14.55 12.38 7.64
CA GLY A 44 -15.33 11.76 8.71
C GLY A 44 -14.69 10.48 9.28
N PRO A 45 -15.31 9.89 10.33
CA PRO A 45 -14.74 8.78 11.09
C PRO A 45 -14.76 7.43 10.33
N ALA A 46 -14.14 6.41 10.91
CA ALA A 46 -14.39 5.02 10.56
C ALA A 46 -15.86 4.65 10.82
N LEU A 47 -16.39 3.73 10.03
CA LEU A 47 -17.79 3.29 10.15
C LEU A 47 -17.84 1.80 10.51
N LEU A 48 -18.62 1.46 11.53
CA LEU A 48 -18.99 0.09 11.86
C LEU A 48 -20.49 -0.10 11.63
N PHE A 49 -20.85 -0.75 10.53
CA PHE A 49 -22.23 -1.13 10.22
C PHE A 49 -22.59 -2.37 11.02
N GLU A 50 -23.49 -2.23 12.00
CA GLU A 50 -23.93 -3.32 12.87
C GLU A 50 -25.03 -4.17 12.24
N ASN A 51 -25.72 -3.64 11.24
CA ASN A 51 -26.85 -4.30 10.56
C ASN A 51 -26.66 -4.21 9.05
N VAL A 52 -25.99 -5.22 8.47
CA VAL A 52 -25.81 -5.33 7.02
C VAL A 52 -26.93 -6.22 6.45
N LYS A 53 -27.67 -5.73 5.46
CA LYS A 53 -28.76 -6.46 4.82
C LYS A 53 -28.29 -7.80 4.27
N GLY A 54 -28.98 -8.88 4.62
CA GLY A 54 -28.65 -10.24 4.17
C GLY A 54 -27.55 -10.94 4.97
N HIS A 55 -26.89 -10.23 5.94
CA HIS A 55 -25.76 -10.77 6.70
C HIS A 55 -25.92 -10.53 8.21
N ALA A 56 -27.03 -11.04 8.77
CA ALA A 56 -27.30 -10.89 10.19
C ALA A 56 -26.17 -11.47 11.05
N GLY A 57 -25.68 -10.70 12.03
CA GLY A 57 -24.63 -11.11 12.95
C GLY A 57 -23.20 -10.94 12.41
N VAL A 58 -23.00 -10.42 11.20
CA VAL A 58 -21.68 -10.09 10.65
C VAL A 58 -21.56 -8.57 10.44
N PRO A 59 -21.10 -7.80 11.42
CA PRO A 59 -20.85 -6.37 11.26
C PRO A 59 -19.75 -6.09 10.23
N LEU A 60 -19.80 -4.90 9.61
CA LEU A 60 -18.82 -4.48 8.61
C LEU A 60 -18.09 -3.22 9.07
N LEU A 61 -16.77 -3.29 9.14
CA LEU A 61 -15.87 -2.16 9.42
C LEU A 61 -15.25 -1.61 8.14
N ILE A 62 -15.30 -0.29 7.97
CA ILE A 62 -14.75 0.40 6.79
C ILE A 62 -14.22 1.79 7.14
N ASN A 63 -13.34 2.35 6.31
CA ASN A 63 -12.68 3.66 6.48
C ASN A 63 -11.83 3.73 7.77
N GLN A 64 -11.25 2.62 8.16
CA GLN A 64 -10.51 2.51 9.42
C GLN A 64 -9.16 3.25 9.43
N PHE A 65 -8.56 3.52 8.25
CA PHE A 65 -7.29 4.23 8.07
C PHE A 65 -7.45 5.63 7.44
N GLY A 66 -8.66 6.09 7.19
CA GLY A 66 -9.00 7.23 6.34
C GLY A 66 -8.69 8.61 6.93
N SER A 67 -7.65 8.77 7.76
CA SER A 67 -7.08 10.06 8.17
C SER A 67 -5.66 9.90 8.73
N ALA A 68 -4.85 10.98 8.72
CA ALA A 68 -3.54 10.99 9.38
C ALA A 68 -3.61 10.61 10.86
N ARG A 69 -4.66 11.07 11.55
CA ARG A 69 -4.88 10.74 12.96
C ARG A 69 -5.13 9.24 13.17
N ARG A 70 -5.95 8.62 12.32
CA ARG A 70 -6.21 7.18 12.41
C ARG A 70 -4.97 6.36 12.03
N MET A 71 -4.16 6.81 11.05
CA MET A 71 -2.88 6.17 10.77
C MET A 71 -1.92 6.21 11.96
N ASN A 72 -1.78 7.37 12.62
CA ASN A 72 -0.97 7.49 13.84
C ASN A 72 -1.49 6.58 14.96
N LEU A 73 -2.80 6.53 15.17
CA LEU A 73 -3.42 5.62 16.15
C LEU A 73 -3.21 4.15 15.78
N ALA A 74 -3.37 3.77 14.52
CA ALA A 74 -3.20 2.40 14.03
C ALA A 74 -1.79 1.85 14.29
N LEU A 75 -0.79 2.72 14.20
CA LEU A 75 0.62 2.39 14.44
C LEU A 75 1.12 2.81 15.83
N GLU A 76 0.20 3.24 16.71
CA GLU A 76 0.46 3.63 18.11
C GLU A 76 1.59 4.68 18.28
N VAL A 77 1.63 5.66 17.39
CA VAL A 77 2.61 6.75 17.42
C VAL A 77 1.93 8.13 17.44
N ASN A 78 2.66 9.12 17.93
CA ASN A 78 2.22 10.52 17.85
C ASN A 78 2.49 11.11 16.46
N SER A 79 3.52 10.62 15.77
CA SER A 79 3.90 10.99 14.39
C SER A 79 4.55 9.78 13.71
N LEU A 80 4.29 9.61 12.42
CA LEU A 80 4.92 8.59 11.58
C LEU A 80 6.44 8.78 11.49
N ASP A 81 6.94 10.01 11.69
CA ASP A 81 8.37 10.30 11.74
C ASP A 81 9.09 9.57 12.88
N ALA A 82 8.39 9.21 13.96
CA ALA A 82 8.97 8.38 15.01
C ALA A 82 9.34 6.98 14.50
N ILE A 83 8.52 6.40 13.62
CA ILE A 83 8.80 5.11 12.98
C ILE A 83 9.95 5.27 11.98
N ALA A 84 9.94 6.35 11.17
CA ALA A 84 11.04 6.67 10.27
C ALA A 84 12.36 6.81 11.02
N GLY A 85 12.36 7.48 12.17
CA GLY A 85 13.55 7.61 13.04
C GLY A 85 14.06 6.27 13.57
N ARG A 86 13.17 5.34 13.97
CA ARG A 86 13.56 3.97 14.36
C ARG A 86 14.17 3.21 13.19
N LEU A 87 13.57 3.32 12.00
CA LEU A 87 14.10 2.71 10.79
C LEU A 87 15.48 3.26 10.45
N GLN A 88 15.66 4.58 10.50
CA GLN A 88 16.94 5.22 10.25
C GLN A 88 18.03 4.73 11.22
N GLN A 89 17.74 4.60 12.52
CA GLN A 89 18.67 4.08 13.50
C GLN A 89 19.13 2.64 13.16
N ILE A 90 18.22 1.80 12.68
CA ILE A 90 18.56 0.44 12.23
C ILE A 90 19.49 0.49 11.01
N LEU A 91 19.18 1.35 10.04
CA LEU A 91 19.94 1.49 8.79
C LEU A 91 21.36 2.09 9.01
N GLU A 92 21.51 2.97 9.99
CA GLU A 92 22.80 3.60 10.35
C GLU A 92 23.68 2.71 11.23
N ALA A 93 23.14 1.59 11.75
CA ALA A 93 23.90 0.66 12.57
C ALA A 93 25.05 0.04 11.77
N LYS A 94 26.27 0.40 12.13
CA LYS A 94 27.50 -0.13 11.49
C LYS A 94 27.74 -1.57 11.87
N ALA A 95 28.25 -2.36 10.92
CA ALA A 95 28.71 -3.72 11.22
C ALA A 95 29.83 -3.69 12.28
N PRO A 96 29.74 -4.47 13.36
CA PRO A 96 30.69 -4.43 14.47
C PRO A 96 32.06 -4.91 14.03
N GLN A 97 33.11 -4.12 14.27
CA GLN A 97 34.50 -4.44 13.91
C GLN A 97 35.29 -5.14 15.02
N GLY A 98 34.66 -5.40 16.19
CA GLY A 98 35.33 -6.04 17.31
C GLY A 98 34.40 -6.71 18.31
N LEU A 99 34.95 -7.49 19.25
CA LEU A 99 34.18 -8.25 20.24
C LEU A 99 33.34 -7.34 21.15
N LEU A 100 33.88 -6.19 21.57
CA LEU A 100 33.18 -5.21 22.40
C LEU A 100 32.01 -4.57 21.66
N GLU A 101 32.14 -4.29 20.36
CA GLU A 101 31.06 -3.76 19.53
C GLU A 101 29.98 -4.80 19.28
N LYS A 102 30.35 -6.07 19.08
CA LYS A 102 29.37 -7.18 19.01
C LYS A 102 28.53 -7.28 20.28
N ILE A 103 29.17 -7.15 21.46
CA ILE A 103 28.46 -7.15 22.74
C ILE A 103 27.51 -5.94 22.87
N LYS A 104 27.93 -4.75 22.42
CA LYS A 104 27.09 -3.55 22.41
C LYS A 104 25.90 -3.66 21.44
N MET A 105 26.00 -4.47 20.39
CA MET A 105 24.90 -4.72 19.46
C MET A 105 23.88 -5.77 19.95
N LEU A 106 24.21 -6.58 20.96
CA LEU A 106 23.29 -7.62 21.47
C LEU A 106 21.90 -7.08 21.85
N PRO A 107 21.75 -5.93 22.52
CA PRO A 107 20.43 -5.38 22.82
C PRO A 107 19.63 -5.06 21.55
N MET A 108 20.24 -4.45 20.55
CA MET A 108 19.60 -4.14 19.27
C MET A 108 19.17 -5.41 18.50
N LEU A 109 20.03 -6.42 18.45
CA LEU A 109 19.69 -7.72 17.86
C LEU A 109 18.58 -8.43 18.61
N ALA A 110 18.55 -8.32 19.95
CA ALA A 110 17.47 -8.85 20.77
C ALA A 110 16.14 -8.10 20.52
N GLU A 111 16.17 -6.78 20.28
CA GLU A 111 15.00 -6.01 19.86
C GLU A 111 14.51 -6.45 18.49
N LEU A 112 15.41 -6.56 17.50
CA LEU A 112 15.04 -7.04 16.15
C LEU A 112 14.45 -8.46 16.18
N ALA A 113 15.00 -9.33 17.05
CA ALA A 113 14.49 -10.70 17.20
C ALA A 113 13.04 -10.76 17.72
N LYS A 114 12.55 -9.72 18.41
CA LYS A 114 11.16 -9.62 18.87
C LYS A 114 10.17 -9.41 17.72
N PHE A 115 10.63 -8.93 16.58
CA PHE A 115 9.75 -8.63 15.44
C PHE A 115 9.43 -9.84 14.58
N PHE A 116 10.20 -10.92 14.72
CA PHE A 116 9.95 -12.14 13.95
C PHE A 116 8.63 -12.79 14.36
N PRO A 117 7.83 -13.27 13.39
CA PRO A 117 6.56 -13.92 13.69
C PRO A 117 6.75 -15.17 14.53
N LYS A 118 5.75 -15.52 15.34
CA LYS A 118 5.74 -16.72 16.20
C LYS A 118 4.61 -17.65 15.79
N THR A 119 4.90 -18.92 15.56
CA THR A 119 3.87 -19.93 15.31
C THR A 119 3.26 -20.38 16.63
N VAL A 120 1.92 -20.38 16.69
CA VAL A 120 1.12 -20.86 17.80
C VAL A 120 0.28 -22.08 17.36
N SER A 121 -0.19 -22.87 18.31
CA SER A 121 -0.92 -24.10 18.01
C SER A 121 -2.37 -23.86 17.56
N THR A 122 -2.99 -22.77 17.99
CA THR A 122 -4.35 -22.36 17.64
C THR A 122 -4.53 -20.86 17.83
N GLY A 123 -5.64 -20.33 17.38
CA GLY A 123 -5.98 -18.90 17.54
C GLY A 123 -7.46 -18.63 17.35
N PRO A 124 -7.92 -17.40 17.69
CA PRO A 124 -9.32 -17.00 17.55
C PRO A 124 -9.88 -17.19 16.12
N CYS A 125 -9.06 -17.06 15.09
CA CYS A 125 -9.49 -17.29 13.71
C CYS A 125 -9.96 -18.73 13.43
N LYS A 126 -9.74 -19.66 14.36
CA LYS A 126 -10.13 -21.09 14.25
C LYS A 126 -11.26 -21.49 15.20
N GLU A 127 -12.01 -20.54 15.74
CA GLU A 127 -13.18 -20.86 16.59
C GLU A 127 -14.28 -21.57 15.83
N VAL A 128 -14.40 -21.31 14.53
CA VAL A 128 -15.29 -22.01 13.59
C VAL A 128 -14.44 -22.45 12.39
N ILE A 129 -14.56 -23.73 12.00
CA ILE A 129 -13.84 -24.31 10.87
C ILE A 129 -14.87 -24.93 9.93
N GLN A 130 -14.94 -24.44 8.72
CA GLN A 130 -15.88 -24.88 7.69
C GLN A 130 -15.11 -25.42 6.48
N ARG A 131 -15.08 -26.74 6.32
CA ARG A 131 -14.50 -27.42 5.14
C ARG A 131 -15.56 -27.77 4.10
N GLU A 132 -16.81 -27.77 4.49
CA GLU A 132 -17.99 -28.00 3.66
C GLU A 132 -19.12 -27.06 4.07
N GLY A 133 -20.09 -26.83 3.20
CA GLY A 133 -21.28 -26.03 3.50
C GLY A 133 -21.03 -24.55 3.70
N PHE A 134 -19.84 -24.03 3.32
CA PHE A 134 -19.49 -22.60 3.38
C PHE A 134 -19.76 -21.90 2.05
N SER A 135 -19.95 -20.61 2.13
CA SER A 135 -19.99 -19.71 0.96
C SER A 135 -19.21 -18.43 1.23
N LEU A 136 -18.46 -17.94 0.24
CA LEU A 136 -17.88 -16.59 0.27
C LEU A 136 -18.97 -15.50 0.40
N LEU A 137 -20.19 -15.82 -0.02
CA LEU A 137 -21.35 -14.94 0.08
C LEU A 137 -22.02 -14.95 1.46
N ASP A 138 -21.55 -15.75 2.42
CA ASP A 138 -21.98 -15.68 3.81
C ASP A 138 -21.50 -14.37 4.48
N PHE A 139 -20.49 -13.74 3.93
CA PHE A 139 -19.93 -12.48 4.40
C PHE A 139 -20.42 -11.28 3.57
N PRO A 140 -20.48 -10.06 4.16
CA PRO A 140 -20.99 -8.85 3.52
C PRO A 140 -19.97 -8.27 2.52
N VAL A 141 -19.59 -9.05 1.52
CA VAL A 141 -18.69 -8.62 0.45
C VAL A 141 -19.37 -7.55 -0.39
N LEU A 142 -18.68 -6.42 -0.62
CA LEU A 142 -19.23 -5.26 -1.30
C LEU A 142 -19.24 -5.42 -2.81
N GLN A 143 -20.31 -4.94 -3.45
CA GLN A 143 -20.24 -4.37 -4.79
C GLN A 143 -20.07 -2.86 -4.62
N CYS A 144 -18.87 -2.35 -4.93
CA CYS A 144 -18.54 -0.98 -4.59
C CYS A 144 -19.16 0.04 -5.55
N TRP A 145 -19.03 -0.16 -6.85
CA TRP A 145 -19.46 0.80 -7.85
C TRP A 145 -20.45 0.19 -8.87
N PRO A 146 -21.27 1.03 -9.52
CA PRO A 146 -22.34 0.52 -10.40
C PRO A 146 -21.88 -0.35 -11.57
N GLN A 147 -20.66 -0.15 -12.08
CA GLN A 147 -20.12 -0.91 -13.21
C GLN A 147 -19.10 -1.98 -12.77
N ASP A 148 -18.94 -2.22 -11.46
CA ASP A 148 -18.12 -3.33 -10.99
C ASP A 148 -18.64 -4.66 -11.53
N GLY A 149 -17.75 -5.55 -11.94
CA GLY A 149 -18.06 -6.88 -12.46
C GLY A 149 -18.73 -7.82 -11.46
N GLY A 150 -19.00 -7.35 -10.24
CA GLY A 150 -19.63 -8.09 -9.15
C GLY A 150 -19.17 -7.63 -7.78
N ARG A 151 -19.14 -8.54 -6.82
CA ARG A 151 -18.68 -8.30 -5.45
C ARG A 151 -17.19 -8.54 -5.32
N PHE A 152 -16.49 -7.69 -4.56
CA PHE A 152 -15.05 -7.78 -4.35
C PHE A 152 -14.69 -7.79 -2.88
N ILE A 153 -13.82 -8.72 -2.48
CA ILE A 153 -13.09 -8.64 -1.21
C ILE A 153 -11.94 -7.65 -1.45
N THR A 154 -11.94 -6.53 -0.76
CA THR A 154 -11.08 -5.38 -1.09
C THR A 154 -9.92 -5.15 -0.12
N LEU A 155 -9.98 -5.74 1.09
CA LEU A 155 -8.94 -5.56 2.12
C LEU A 155 -8.44 -6.90 2.72
N PRO A 156 -8.20 -7.94 1.91
CA PRO A 156 -7.64 -9.18 2.41
C PRO A 156 -6.12 -9.11 2.48
N CYS A 157 -5.52 -9.58 3.57
CA CYS A 157 -4.10 -9.91 3.62
C CYS A 157 -3.91 -11.29 2.96
N VAL A 158 -3.51 -11.30 1.68
CA VAL A 158 -3.32 -12.54 0.90
C VAL A 158 -1.91 -13.06 1.13
N ILE A 159 -1.82 -14.30 1.60
CA ILE A 159 -0.59 -15.00 1.92
C ILE A 159 -0.30 -16.03 0.84
N SER A 160 0.92 -16.04 0.35
CA SER A 160 1.46 -17.02 -0.58
C SER A 160 2.91 -17.34 -0.25
N ARG A 161 3.43 -18.45 -0.78
CA ARG A 161 4.83 -18.87 -0.58
C ARG A 161 5.50 -19.05 -1.93
N ASN A 162 6.69 -18.49 -2.07
CA ASN A 162 7.53 -18.70 -3.25
C ASN A 162 7.98 -20.17 -3.30
N PRO A 163 7.66 -20.94 -4.34
CA PRO A 163 7.99 -22.38 -4.38
C PRO A 163 9.50 -22.64 -4.49
N ARG A 164 10.29 -21.67 -4.95
CA ARG A 164 11.73 -21.79 -5.10
C ARG A 164 12.50 -21.43 -3.82
N THR A 165 12.09 -20.37 -3.14
CA THR A 165 12.83 -19.85 -1.97
C THR A 165 12.19 -20.24 -0.64
N GLY A 166 10.92 -20.66 -0.64
CA GLY A 166 10.14 -20.90 0.56
C GLY A 166 9.65 -19.63 1.26
N LYS A 167 10.00 -18.45 0.75
CA LYS A 167 9.67 -17.15 1.33
C LYS A 167 8.18 -16.85 1.22
N ARG A 168 7.60 -16.31 2.29
CA ARG A 168 6.21 -15.86 2.32
C ARG A 168 6.10 -14.42 1.83
N ASN A 169 4.97 -14.10 1.21
CA ASN A 169 4.52 -12.75 0.93
C ASN A 169 3.14 -12.54 1.55
N VAL A 170 2.88 -11.35 2.05
CA VAL A 170 1.57 -10.91 2.51
C VAL A 170 1.24 -9.60 1.82
N GLY A 171 0.25 -9.60 0.93
CA GLY A 171 -0.13 -8.40 0.19
C GLY A 171 -1.64 -8.17 0.17
N ILE A 172 -2.05 -6.92 0.04
CA ILE A 172 -3.46 -6.60 -0.25
C ILE A 172 -3.69 -6.77 -1.74
N TYR A 173 -4.49 -7.76 -2.10
CA TYR A 173 -4.91 -8.03 -3.48
C TYR A 173 -6.42 -8.22 -3.51
N ARG A 174 -7.13 -7.42 -4.32
CA ARG A 174 -8.59 -7.57 -4.45
C ARG A 174 -8.95 -8.93 -5.02
N MET A 175 -10.11 -9.45 -4.61
CA MET A 175 -10.60 -10.74 -5.07
C MET A 175 -12.04 -10.59 -5.53
N GLN A 176 -12.32 -10.79 -6.82
CA GLN A 176 -13.68 -10.80 -7.34
C GLN A 176 -14.37 -12.12 -7.03
N ILE A 177 -15.52 -12.08 -6.39
CA ILE A 177 -16.32 -13.27 -6.15
C ILE A 177 -17.00 -13.71 -7.45
N TYR A 178 -16.76 -14.93 -7.90
CA TYR A 178 -17.45 -15.51 -9.05
C TYR A 178 -18.65 -16.34 -8.64
N ASP A 179 -18.50 -17.10 -7.57
CA ASP A 179 -19.54 -17.96 -6.98
C ASP A 179 -19.25 -18.23 -5.49
N GLU A 180 -19.96 -19.17 -4.88
CA GLU A 180 -19.82 -19.49 -3.47
C GLU A 180 -18.42 -19.93 -3.06
N ARG A 181 -17.63 -20.48 -3.99
CA ARG A 181 -16.34 -21.14 -3.71
C ARG A 181 -15.20 -20.71 -4.59
N THR A 182 -15.42 -19.79 -5.54
CA THR A 182 -14.36 -19.32 -6.42
C THR A 182 -14.27 -17.80 -6.46
N ALA A 183 -13.04 -17.31 -6.56
CA ALA A 183 -12.75 -15.88 -6.67
C ALA A 183 -11.60 -15.60 -7.64
N GLY A 184 -11.65 -14.48 -8.35
CA GLY A 184 -10.55 -13.98 -9.19
C GLY A 184 -9.47 -13.38 -8.30
N MET A 185 -8.22 -13.78 -8.51
CA MET A 185 -7.08 -13.28 -7.76
C MET A 185 -6.35 -12.21 -8.56
N HIS A 186 -6.56 -10.93 -8.20
CA HIS A 186 -5.98 -9.80 -8.92
C HIS A 186 -4.52 -9.56 -8.52
N TRP A 187 -3.61 -10.35 -9.07
CA TRP A 187 -2.18 -10.12 -8.93
C TRP A 187 -1.65 -9.22 -10.05
N GLN A 188 -1.39 -7.96 -9.74
CA GLN A 188 -0.67 -7.07 -10.65
C GLN A 188 0.73 -7.64 -10.94
N ARG A 189 1.15 -7.58 -12.21
CA ARG A 189 2.35 -8.27 -12.75
C ARG A 189 3.65 -8.00 -11.97
N GLN A 190 3.78 -6.82 -11.40
CA GLN A 190 5.00 -6.36 -10.74
C GLN A 190 4.99 -6.60 -9.23
N LYS A 191 3.95 -7.24 -8.70
CA LYS A 191 3.81 -7.54 -7.26
C LYS A 191 4.32 -8.95 -6.94
N ASP A 192 4.71 -9.16 -5.69
CA ASP A 192 5.31 -10.42 -5.23
C ASP A 192 4.36 -11.62 -5.37
N GLY A 193 3.05 -11.43 -5.17
CA GLY A 193 2.06 -12.48 -5.44
C GLY A 193 2.09 -12.98 -6.89
N ALA A 194 2.24 -12.04 -7.84
CA ALA A 194 2.40 -12.40 -9.26
C ALA A 194 3.74 -13.08 -9.53
N GLU A 195 4.82 -12.70 -8.82
CA GLU A 195 6.11 -13.39 -8.92
C GLU A 195 6.00 -14.82 -8.40
N HIS A 196 5.35 -15.05 -7.27
CA HIS A 196 5.11 -16.39 -6.75
C HIS A 196 4.30 -17.26 -7.72
N TYR A 197 3.29 -16.68 -8.37
CA TYR A 197 2.52 -17.36 -9.41
C TYR A 197 3.40 -17.72 -10.62
N ARG A 198 4.24 -16.80 -11.10
CA ARG A 198 5.19 -17.07 -12.20
C ARG A 198 6.22 -18.14 -11.84
N GLU A 199 6.76 -18.12 -10.62
CA GLU A 199 7.68 -19.16 -10.15
C GLU A 199 6.97 -20.53 -10.04
N SER A 200 5.71 -20.54 -9.64
CA SER A 200 4.88 -21.77 -9.61
C SER A 200 4.66 -22.31 -11.03
N LEU A 201 4.36 -21.45 -12.00
CA LEU A 201 4.26 -21.83 -13.41
C LEU A 201 5.58 -22.39 -13.95
N ARG A 202 6.73 -21.75 -13.61
CA ARG A 202 8.06 -22.24 -13.98
C ARG A 202 8.38 -23.61 -13.39
N ALA A 203 8.06 -23.81 -12.12
CA ALA A 203 8.30 -25.05 -11.43
C ALA A 203 7.45 -26.21 -11.98
N ALA A 204 6.24 -25.91 -12.44
CA ALA A 204 5.31 -26.90 -13.00
C ALA A 204 5.56 -27.16 -14.51
N ALA A 205 6.19 -26.21 -15.23
CA ALA A 205 6.46 -26.33 -16.66
C ALA A 205 7.62 -27.29 -16.95
N ARG A 206 7.53 -28.02 -18.08
CA ARG A 206 8.70 -28.70 -18.64
C ARG A 206 9.74 -27.64 -19.08
N PRO A 207 11.06 -27.93 -19.01
CA PRO A 207 12.11 -26.94 -19.31
C PRO A 207 11.94 -26.20 -20.64
N GLU A 208 11.42 -26.89 -21.68
CA GLU A 208 11.21 -26.33 -23.02
C GLU A 208 10.02 -25.36 -23.11
N ALA A 209 9.01 -25.51 -22.25
CA ALA A 209 7.82 -24.66 -22.20
C ALA A 209 8.01 -23.41 -21.31
N ALA A 210 8.92 -23.46 -20.35
CA ALA A 210 9.14 -22.39 -19.39
C ALA A 210 9.55 -21.05 -20.04
N ALA A 211 10.34 -21.07 -21.08
CA ALA A 211 10.77 -19.87 -21.80
C ALA A 211 9.60 -19.21 -22.57
N GLY A 212 8.69 -20.00 -23.10
CA GLY A 212 7.50 -19.50 -23.83
C GLY A 212 6.45 -18.85 -22.93
N ILE A 213 6.29 -19.36 -21.70
CA ILE A 213 5.34 -18.83 -20.70
C ILE A 213 5.76 -17.40 -20.27
N MET A 214 7.06 -17.15 -20.11
CA MET A 214 7.61 -15.85 -19.71
C MET A 214 7.33 -14.73 -20.71
N ALA A 215 7.49 -15.01 -22.00
CA ALA A 215 7.26 -14.02 -23.05
C ALA A 215 5.76 -13.66 -23.19
N ARG A 216 4.86 -14.55 -22.81
CA ARG A 216 3.42 -14.46 -23.03
C ARG A 216 2.65 -13.87 -21.85
N THR A 217 3.12 -14.08 -20.61
CA THR A 217 2.55 -13.44 -19.41
C THR A 217 2.96 -11.97 -19.24
N SER A 218 3.91 -11.48 -20.05
CA SER A 218 4.40 -10.11 -20.02
C SER A 218 3.67 -9.11 -20.93
N GLY A 219 2.67 -9.52 -21.69
CA GLY A 219 2.05 -8.68 -22.71
C GLY A 219 0.52 -8.58 -22.73
N GLY A 220 -0.22 -9.07 -21.71
CA GLY A 220 -1.69 -9.07 -21.76
C GLY A 220 -2.28 -10.00 -22.87
N ALA A 221 -1.42 -10.67 -23.63
CA ALA A 221 -1.86 -11.65 -24.60
C ALA A 221 -2.29 -12.93 -23.88
N ARG A 222 -3.49 -13.38 -24.15
CA ARG A 222 -4.01 -14.69 -23.75
C ARG A 222 -2.96 -15.76 -24.05
N PRO A 223 -2.54 -16.58 -23.06
CA PRO A 223 -1.73 -17.76 -23.38
C PRO A 223 -2.51 -18.61 -24.39
N PRO A 224 -1.85 -19.25 -25.38
CA PRO A 224 -2.54 -20.14 -26.30
C PRO A 224 -3.23 -21.25 -25.50
N GLU A 225 -4.46 -21.58 -25.90
CA GLU A 225 -5.22 -22.67 -25.28
C GLU A 225 -4.38 -23.95 -25.31
N GLY A 226 -4.19 -24.56 -24.13
CA GLY A 226 -3.50 -25.85 -23.99
C GLY A 226 -2.05 -25.82 -23.51
N GLU A 227 -1.45 -24.66 -23.21
CA GLU A 227 -0.01 -24.59 -22.86
C GLU A 227 0.31 -24.19 -21.41
N LEU A 228 -0.68 -23.92 -20.55
CA LEU A 228 -0.37 -23.69 -19.13
C LEU A 228 -0.12 -25.03 -18.42
N PRO A 229 0.93 -25.13 -17.60
CA PRO A 229 1.25 -26.35 -16.89
C PRO A 229 0.17 -26.65 -15.83
N GLN A 230 -0.22 -27.90 -15.72
CA GLN A 230 -1.08 -28.33 -14.62
C GLN A 230 -0.33 -28.23 -13.30
N GLY A 231 -1.02 -27.76 -12.27
CA GLY A 231 -0.46 -27.61 -10.93
C GLY A 231 -1.29 -26.69 -10.08
N ARG A 232 -0.90 -26.55 -8.84
CA ARG A 232 -1.59 -25.70 -7.86
C ARG A 232 -0.60 -24.82 -7.13
N MET A 233 -1.02 -23.60 -6.82
CA MET A 233 -0.35 -22.70 -5.89
C MET A 233 -1.26 -22.48 -4.70
N GLU A 234 -0.83 -22.83 -3.50
CA GLU A 234 -1.59 -22.62 -2.27
C GLU A 234 -1.66 -21.14 -1.91
N VAL A 235 -2.83 -20.70 -1.45
CA VAL A 235 -3.13 -19.31 -1.08
C VAL A 235 -4.03 -19.30 0.14
N ALA A 236 -3.78 -18.36 1.04
CA ALA A 236 -4.70 -18.03 2.13
C ALA A 236 -4.94 -16.52 2.17
N ALA A 237 -6.17 -16.11 2.49
CA ALA A 237 -6.53 -14.69 2.62
C ALA A 237 -7.10 -14.43 4.01
N ALA A 238 -6.43 -13.62 4.81
CA ALA A 238 -6.86 -13.20 6.14
C ALA A 238 -7.57 -11.85 6.07
N ILE A 239 -8.76 -11.75 6.64
CA ILE A 239 -9.59 -10.55 6.67
C ILE A 239 -9.78 -10.14 8.13
N GLY A 240 -9.66 -8.83 8.41
CA GLY A 240 -9.81 -8.33 9.78
C GLY A 240 -8.64 -8.68 10.69
N THR A 241 -7.43 -8.43 10.22
CA THR A 241 -6.20 -8.54 11.01
C THR A 241 -6.00 -7.30 11.90
N ASP A 242 -4.98 -7.29 12.75
CA ASP A 242 -4.57 -6.08 13.44
C ASP A 242 -4.14 -4.98 12.44
N PRO A 243 -4.24 -3.69 12.82
CA PRO A 243 -4.04 -2.59 11.86
C PRO A 243 -2.59 -2.49 11.35
N ALA A 244 -1.59 -2.87 12.15
CA ALA A 244 -0.20 -2.81 11.72
C ALA A 244 0.10 -3.86 10.66
N LEU A 245 -0.47 -5.06 10.76
CA LEU A 245 -0.34 -6.08 9.74
C LEU A 245 -1.10 -5.70 8.46
N THR A 246 -2.34 -5.18 8.58
CA THR A 246 -3.09 -4.69 7.41
C THR A 246 -2.30 -3.62 6.67
N PHE A 247 -1.66 -2.69 7.40
CA PHE A 247 -0.81 -1.67 6.78
C PHE A 247 0.49 -2.28 6.21
N ALA A 248 1.15 -3.21 6.91
CA ALA A 248 2.36 -3.86 6.40
C ALA A 248 2.14 -4.56 5.06
N ALA A 249 0.93 -5.10 4.82
CA ALA A 249 0.56 -5.78 3.59
C ALA A 249 0.40 -4.83 2.36
N VAL A 250 0.42 -3.50 2.54
CA VAL A 250 0.47 -2.51 1.44
C VAL A 250 1.86 -1.92 1.24
N VAL A 251 2.79 -2.16 2.18
CA VAL A 251 4.14 -1.61 2.14
C VAL A 251 4.94 -2.28 1.02
N PRO A 252 5.69 -1.51 0.19
CA PRO A 252 6.62 -2.08 -0.76
C PRO A 252 7.85 -2.64 -0.02
N ALA A 253 7.76 -3.90 0.43
CA ALA A 253 8.84 -4.57 1.13
C ALA A 253 10.08 -4.71 0.22
N PRO A 254 11.30 -4.48 0.74
CA PRO A 254 12.51 -4.86 0.02
C PRO A 254 12.52 -6.36 -0.28
N PRO A 255 13.14 -6.81 -1.38
CA PRO A 255 13.37 -8.23 -1.62
C PRO A 255 13.96 -8.88 -0.35
N GLU A 256 13.57 -10.09 -0.03
CA GLU A 256 14.02 -10.83 1.15
C GLU A 256 13.46 -10.38 2.53
N VAL A 257 12.60 -9.37 2.60
CA VAL A 257 11.91 -8.95 3.83
C VAL A 257 10.44 -9.38 3.78
N GLU A 258 10.02 -10.25 4.70
CA GLU A 258 8.60 -10.64 4.81
C GLU A 258 7.78 -9.54 5.48
N GLU A 259 6.56 -9.30 5.02
CA GLU A 259 5.65 -8.29 5.59
C GLU A 259 5.28 -8.60 7.06
N PHE A 260 5.32 -9.87 7.47
CA PHE A 260 5.16 -10.22 8.89
C PHE A 260 6.27 -9.62 9.78
N LEU A 261 7.50 -9.53 9.26
CA LEU A 261 8.60 -8.87 9.96
C LEU A 261 8.39 -7.36 10.03
N ILE A 262 7.90 -6.75 8.93
CA ILE A 262 7.55 -5.32 8.89
C ILE A 262 6.44 -5.03 9.89
N ALA A 263 5.39 -5.85 9.92
CA ALA A 263 4.32 -5.71 10.91
C ALA A 263 4.86 -5.81 12.35
N GLY A 264 5.77 -6.77 12.61
CA GLY A 264 6.43 -6.91 13.90
C GLY A 264 7.25 -5.67 14.28
N PHE A 265 7.96 -5.07 13.33
CA PHE A 265 8.70 -3.81 13.51
C PHE A 265 7.75 -2.63 13.80
N LEU A 266 6.67 -2.50 13.05
CA LEU A 266 5.69 -1.42 13.22
C LEU A 266 5.03 -1.45 14.60
N ARG A 267 4.63 -2.62 15.06
CA ARG A 267 3.93 -2.83 16.32
C ARG A 267 4.85 -3.14 17.54
N GLU A 268 6.16 -3.23 17.31
CA GLU A 268 7.17 -3.59 18.32
C GLU A 268 6.88 -4.92 19.04
N SER A 269 6.17 -5.82 18.38
CA SER A 269 5.84 -7.15 18.91
C SER A 269 5.57 -8.14 17.78
N PRO A 270 5.83 -9.44 17.99
CA PRO A 270 5.67 -10.45 16.96
C PRO A 270 4.20 -10.61 16.52
N ILE A 271 3.99 -10.96 15.27
CA ILE A 271 2.72 -11.49 14.79
C ILE A 271 2.64 -12.97 15.19
N GLU A 272 1.53 -13.37 15.80
CA GLU A 272 1.23 -14.77 16.05
C GLU A 272 0.58 -15.40 14.82
N LEU A 273 1.17 -16.50 14.34
CA LEU A 273 0.73 -17.24 13.18
C LEU A 273 0.24 -18.61 13.58
N VAL A 274 -0.81 -19.10 12.92
CA VAL A 274 -1.33 -20.47 13.08
C VAL A 274 -1.39 -21.16 11.71
N LYS A 275 -1.12 -22.46 11.67
CA LYS A 275 -1.21 -23.25 10.43
C LYS A 275 -2.64 -23.27 9.90
N CYS A 276 -2.78 -23.20 8.59
CA CYS A 276 -4.05 -23.41 7.89
C CYS A 276 -4.57 -24.85 8.08
N GLU A 277 -5.82 -25.07 7.71
CA GLU A 277 -6.52 -26.37 7.85
C GLU A 277 -6.33 -27.26 6.62
N THR A 278 -6.21 -26.66 5.43
CA THR A 278 -6.25 -27.37 4.15
C THR A 278 -5.07 -27.07 3.23
N VAL A 279 -4.24 -26.09 3.56
CA VAL A 279 -3.05 -25.69 2.79
C VAL A 279 -1.84 -25.58 3.70
N ASP A 280 -0.62 -25.76 3.18
CA ASP A 280 0.63 -25.67 3.95
C ASP A 280 1.11 -24.21 4.06
N LEU A 281 0.24 -23.36 4.59
CA LEU A 281 0.52 -21.94 4.89
C LEU A 281 0.22 -21.64 6.35
N GLU A 282 0.72 -20.50 6.81
CA GLU A 282 0.46 -19.95 8.14
C GLU A 282 -0.22 -18.58 7.98
N VAL A 283 -1.24 -18.36 8.80
CA VAL A 283 -2.08 -17.16 8.78
C VAL A 283 -2.09 -16.47 10.14
N PRO A 284 -2.40 -15.17 10.23
CA PRO A 284 -2.52 -14.48 11.52
C PRO A 284 -3.56 -15.14 12.41
N ALA A 285 -3.12 -15.58 13.60
CA ALA A 285 -3.96 -16.32 14.54
C ALA A 285 -5.16 -15.51 15.05
N HIS A 286 -5.05 -14.17 15.00
CA HIS A 286 -6.06 -13.25 15.50
C HIS A 286 -6.94 -12.61 14.40
N ALA A 287 -6.84 -13.05 13.15
CA ALA A 287 -7.74 -12.62 12.08
C ALA A 287 -9.22 -12.90 12.42
N GLU A 288 -10.12 -12.11 11.88
CA GLU A 288 -11.56 -12.34 12.03
C GLU A 288 -12.04 -13.49 11.14
N ILE A 289 -11.55 -13.54 9.88
CA ILE A 289 -11.93 -14.53 8.86
C ILE A 289 -10.66 -14.92 8.09
N VAL A 290 -10.54 -16.21 7.78
CA VAL A 290 -9.49 -16.75 6.90
C VAL A 290 -10.14 -17.59 5.81
N VAL A 291 -9.78 -17.31 4.56
CA VAL A 291 -10.18 -18.07 3.38
C VAL A 291 -8.96 -18.85 2.89
N GLU A 292 -9.02 -20.18 2.90
CA GLU A 292 -7.95 -21.06 2.46
C GLU A 292 -8.30 -21.70 1.13
N GLY A 293 -7.31 -21.88 0.27
CA GLY A 293 -7.52 -22.52 -1.01
C GLY A 293 -6.28 -22.61 -1.87
N TYR A 294 -6.49 -22.80 -3.13
CA TYR A 294 -5.41 -22.85 -4.13
C TYR A 294 -5.82 -22.16 -5.42
N VAL A 295 -4.84 -21.65 -6.10
CA VAL A 295 -4.96 -21.18 -7.48
C VAL A 295 -4.56 -22.33 -8.40
N GLN A 296 -5.44 -22.69 -9.34
CA GLN A 296 -5.14 -23.64 -10.39
C GLN A 296 -4.31 -22.95 -11.47
N LEU A 297 -3.12 -23.48 -11.77
CA LEU A 297 -2.14 -22.77 -12.63
C LEU A 297 -2.58 -22.64 -14.11
N ASP A 298 -3.41 -23.55 -14.59
CA ASP A 298 -3.94 -23.57 -15.95
C ASP A 298 -5.33 -22.94 -16.09
N GLU A 299 -5.88 -22.32 -15.02
CA GLU A 299 -7.19 -21.71 -15.04
C GLU A 299 -7.11 -20.19 -14.90
N LEU A 300 -7.62 -19.48 -15.90
CA LEU A 300 -7.81 -18.03 -15.89
C LEU A 300 -9.27 -17.69 -16.17
N ARG A 301 -9.84 -16.76 -15.43
CA ARG A 301 -11.18 -16.21 -15.68
C ARG A 301 -11.13 -14.68 -15.80
N ARG A 302 -12.12 -14.12 -16.48
CA ARG A 302 -12.28 -12.68 -16.62
C ARG A 302 -12.60 -12.05 -15.26
N GLU A 303 -11.83 -11.05 -14.86
CA GLU A 303 -11.98 -10.24 -13.67
C GLU A 303 -12.20 -8.79 -14.07
N GLY A 304 -13.01 -8.07 -13.31
CA GLY A 304 -13.35 -6.68 -13.55
C GLY A 304 -14.65 -6.51 -14.35
N PRO A 305 -14.98 -5.27 -14.73
CA PRO A 305 -14.27 -4.05 -14.34
C PRO A 305 -14.38 -3.80 -12.83
N PHE A 306 -13.49 -2.95 -12.30
CA PHE A 306 -13.49 -2.55 -10.89
C PHE A 306 -13.21 -1.05 -10.78
N GLY A 307 -14.04 -0.32 -10.04
CA GLY A 307 -13.82 1.09 -9.75
C GLY A 307 -12.61 1.23 -8.82
N ASP A 308 -11.50 1.80 -9.33
CA ASP A 308 -10.21 1.76 -8.66
C ASP A 308 -9.75 3.14 -8.16
N HIS A 309 -8.65 3.19 -7.42
CA HIS A 309 -8.12 4.37 -6.72
C HIS A 309 -7.75 5.55 -7.64
N THR A 310 -7.61 5.32 -8.94
CA THR A 310 -7.45 6.39 -9.92
C THR A 310 -8.72 7.20 -10.15
N GLY A 311 -9.86 6.73 -9.64
CA GLY A 311 -11.19 7.30 -9.89
C GLY A 311 -11.78 6.86 -11.23
N PHE A 312 -11.19 5.87 -11.87
CA PHE A 312 -11.65 5.25 -13.11
C PHE A 312 -11.79 3.74 -12.92
N TYR A 313 -12.62 3.12 -13.76
CA TYR A 313 -12.73 1.66 -13.78
C TYR A 313 -11.48 1.04 -14.42
N SER A 314 -10.95 -0.02 -13.81
CA SER A 314 -10.02 -0.91 -14.49
C SER A 314 -10.72 -1.65 -15.62
N LEU A 315 -9.98 -1.99 -16.67
CA LEU A 315 -10.50 -2.86 -17.71
C LEU A 315 -10.61 -4.30 -17.20
N GLU A 316 -11.51 -5.05 -17.82
CA GLU A 316 -11.57 -6.50 -17.65
C GLU A 316 -10.30 -7.16 -18.20
N ASP A 317 -9.75 -8.13 -17.47
CA ASP A 317 -8.62 -8.94 -17.93
C ASP A 317 -8.71 -10.35 -17.34
N LEU A 318 -7.82 -11.24 -17.76
CA LEU A 318 -7.77 -12.62 -17.32
C LEU A 318 -6.85 -12.76 -16.10
N TYR A 319 -7.42 -13.26 -15.00
CA TYR A 319 -6.71 -13.49 -13.75
C TYR A 319 -6.87 -14.93 -13.26
N PRO A 320 -5.89 -15.43 -12.47
CA PRO A 320 -5.97 -16.74 -11.85
C PRO A 320 -7.20 -16.89 -10.94
N VAL A 321 -7.71 -18.10 -10.85
CA VAL A 321 -8.90 -18.43 -10.05
C VAL A 321 -8.49 -19.09 -8.75
N LEU A 322 -8.88 -18.51 -7.62
CA LEU A 322 -8.79 -19.14 -6.30
C LEU A 322 -9.98 -20.09 -6.12
N HIS A 323 -9.69 -21.35 -5.84
CA HIS A 323 -10.64 -22.37 -5.39
C HIS A 323 -10.56 -22.50 -3.88
N VAL A 324 -11.63 -22.16 -3.18
CA VAL A 324 -11.70 -22.18 -1.72
C VAL A 324 -11.94 -23.60 -1.23
N THR A 325 -11.13 -24.05 -0.29
CA THR A 325 -11.18 -25.38 0.31
C THR A 325 -11.66 -25.36 1.76
N CYS A 326 -11.48 -24.23 2.45
CA CYS A 326 -11.89 -24.05 3.84
C CYS A 326 -12.09 -22.57 4.13
N ILE A 327 -13.07 -22.24 4.97
CA ILE A 327 -13.18 -20.95 5.62
C ILE A 327 -13.11 -21.17 7.12
N THR A 328 -12.21 -20.44 7.81
CA THR A 328 -12.18 -20.41 9.27
C THR A 328 -12.46 -18.99 9.75
N HIS A 329 -13.13 -18.85 10.89
CA HIS A 329 -13.47 -17.53 11.39
C HIS A 329 -13.74 -17.54 12.91
N ARG A 330 -13.72 -16.35 13.51
CA ARG A 330 -14.22 -16.16 14.87
C ARG A 330 -15.72 -16.46 14.93
N ARG A 331 -16.24 -16.81 16.10
CA ARG A 331 -17.66 -17.16 16.26
C ARG A 331 -18.59 -16.02 15.85
N ASP A 332 -18.25 -14.77 16.15
CA ASP A 332 -18.98 -13.57 15.77
C ASP A 332 -18.06 -12.66 14.94
N PRO A 333 -17.78 -13.02 13.65
CA PRO A 333 -16.74 -12.36 12.88
C PRO A 333 -17.15 -10.94 12.48
N ILE A 334 -16.17 -10.04 12.45
CA ILE A 334 -16.31 -8.69 11.90
C ILE A 334 -15.65 -8.67 10.52
N TYR A 335 -16.39 -8.27 9.50
CA TYR A 335 -15.88 -8.16 8.15
C TYR A 335 -15.21 -6.78 7.95
N ALA A 336 -13.90 -6.75 7.85
CA ALA A 336 -13.14 -5.54 7.55
C ALA A 336 -12.94 -5.40 6.05
N THR A 337 -13.25 -4.21 5.54
CA THR A 337 -13.20 -3.91 4.10
C THR A 337 -12.77 -2.47 3.86
N THR A 338 -12.50 -2.11 2.62
CA THR A 338 -12.23 -0.75 2.16
C THR A 338 -12.90 -0.50 0.81
N ILE A 339 -13.05 0.75 0.45
CA ILE A 339 -13.37 1.17 -0.91
C ILE A 339 -12.26 2.08 -1.43
N VAL A 340 -12.05 2.03 -2.72
CA VAL A 340 -11.19 2.93 -3.47
C VAL A 340 -12.02 3.67 -4.52
N GLY A 341 -11.53 4.80 -5.02
CA GLY A 341 -12.25 5.65 -5.96
C GLY A 341 -11.56 7.00 -6.10
N LYS A 342 -12.30 8.04 -6.48
CA LYS A 342 -11.76 9.40 -6.50
C LYS A 342 -11.24 9.78 -5.12
N PRO A 343 -9.99 10.25 -5.00
CA PRO A 343 -9.45 10.65 -3.71
C PRO A 343 -10.19 11.87 -3.09
N PRO A 344 -10.12 12.08 -1.76
CA PRO A 344 -9.41 11.23 -0.80
C PRO A 344 -10.21 9.99 -0.40
N MET A 345 -9.53 8.83 -0.34
CA MET A 345 -10.02 7.59 0.23
C MET A 345 -9.02 7.07 1.26
N GLU A 346 -9.30 5.93 1.86
CA GLU A 346 -8.49 5.32 2.92
C GLU A 346 -7.05 4.99 2.45
N ASP A 347 -6.91 4.53 1.22
CA ASP A 347 -5.64 4.19 0.57
C ASP A 347 -4.68 5.38 0.44
N ALA A 348 -5.20 6.58 0.24
CA ALA A 348 -4.40 7.80 0.19
C ALA A 348 -3.63 8.04 1.50
N TRP A 349 -4.24 7.78 2.64
CA TRP A 349 -3.60 7.94 3.95
C TRP A 349 -2.60 6.82 4.25
N MET A 350 -2.86 5.61 3.77
CA MET A 350 -1.86 4.54 3.79
C MET A 350 -0.66 4.88 2.91
N GLY A 351 -0.89 5.44 1.73
CA GLY A 351 0.18 5.95 0.85
C GLY A 351 1.02 7.04 1.51
N LYS A 352 0.39 7.99 2.20
CA LYS A 352 1.09 9.02 2.99
C LYS A 352 1.92 8.43 4.12
N ALA A 353 1.44 7.37 4.77
CA ALA A 353 2.21 6.69 5.81
C ALA A 353 3.44 5.95 5.22
N VAL A 354 3.30 5.30 4.08
CA VAL A 354 4.44 4.69 3.35
C VAL A 354 5.48 5.76 3.03
N GLU A 355 5.07 6.90 2.47
CA GLU A 355 5.95 8.04 2.16
C GLU A 355 6.79 8.46 3.37
N ARG A 356 6.15 8.69 4.52
CA ARG A 356 6.83 9.18 5.72
C ARG A 356 7.76 8.14 6.34
N ILE A 357 7.27 6.91 6.50
CA ILE A 357 8.00 5.84 7.19
C ILE A 357 9.23 5.41 6.40
N PHE A 358 9.13 5.35 5.06
CA PHE A 358 10.19 4.78 4.22
C PHE A 358 11.08 5.82 3.54
N LEU A 359 10.89 7.12 3.79
CA LEU A 359 11.81 8.16 3.35
C LEU A 359 13.29 7.88 3.68
N PRO A 360 13.67 7.35 4.87
CA PRO A 360 15.05 6.99 5.15
C PRO A 360 15.66 5.97 4.17
N LEU A 361 14.87 5.01 3.66
CA LEU A 361 15.34 4.05 2.65
C LEU A 361 15.67 4.74 1.32
N MET A 362 14.85 5.70 0.90
CA MET A 362 15.12 6.47 -0.31
C MET A 362 16.44 7.27 -0.16
N LYS A 363 16.68 7.84 1.00
CA LYS A 363 17.89 8.61 1.32
C LYS A 363 19.18 7.77 1.33
N LEU A 364 19.11 6.46 1.50
CA LEU A 364 20.28 5.58 1.35
C LEU A 364 20.84 5.60 -0.07
N THR A 365 19.97 5.65 -1.06
CA THR A 365 20.36 5.64 -2.48
C THR A 365 20.49 7.05 -3.05
N LEU A 366 19.65 7.97 -2.58
CA LEU A 366 19.57 9.36 -3.01
C LEU A 366 19.72 10.30 -1.80
N PRO A 367 20.93 10.44 -1.23
CA PRO A 367 21.17 11.17 0.03
C PRO A 367 20.89 12.67 -0.07
N GLU A 368 20.82 13.23 -1.27
CA GLU A 368 20.43 14.62 -1.52
C GLU A 368 18.95 14.89 -1.26
N ILE A 369 18.08 13.88 -1.22
CA ILE A 369 16.66 14.06 -0.92
C ILE A 369 16.51 14.60 0.51
N VAL A 370 15.77 15.69 0.65
CA VAL A 370 15.41 16.30 1.93
C VAL A 370 14.04 15.80 2.35
N ASP A 371 13.05 15.95 1.48
CA ASP A 371 11.69 15.50 1.71
C ASP A 371 10.99 15.02 0.43
N VAL A 372 9.91 14.25 0.60
CA VAL A 372 9.09 13.70 -0.49
C VAL A 372 7.62 13.90 -0.14
N ASN A 373 6.80 14.20 -1.13
CA ASN A 373 5.36 14.23 -1.04
C ASN A 373 4.72 13.39 -2.15
N LEU A 374 3.89 12.44 -1.77
CA LEU A 374 2.95 11.73 -2.63
C LEU A 374 1.57 12.36 -2.42
N PRO A 375 1.21 13.41 -3.17
CA PRO A 375 -0.05 14.11 -2.93
C PRO A 375 -1.24 13.18 -3.20
N VAL A 376 -2.29 13.37 -2.43
CA VAL A 376 -3.52 12.56 -2.49
C VAL A 376 -4.11 12.57 -3.91
N GLU A 377 -4.08 13.73 -4.57
CA GLU A 377 -4.55 13.93 -5.93
C GLU A 377 -3.67 13.24 -6.99
N GLY A 378 -2.44 12.93 -6.63
CA GLY A 378 -1.49 12.17 -7.45
C GLY A 378 -1.64 10.66 -7.30
N VAL A 379 -2.62 10.19 -6.54
CA VAL A 379 -2.95 8.77 -6.30
C VAL A 379 -1.69 7.91 -6.05
N PHE A 380 -0.78 8.44 -5.24
CA PHE A 380 0.50 7.88 -4.76
C PHE A 380 1.46 7.30 -5.81
N HIS A 381 1.10 7.17 -7.07
CA HIS A 381 2.01 6.74 -8.14
C HIS A 381 2.00 7.65 -9.38
N ASN A 382 1.01 8.54 -9.58
CA ASN A 382 1.00 9.43 -10.73
C ASN A 382 1.85 10.69 -10.52
N LEU A 383 2.03 11.15 -9.28
CA LEU A 383 2.82 12.33 -8.97
C LEU A 383 3.66 12.12 -7.71
N MET A 384 4.95 12.39 -7.81
CA MET A 384 5.87 12.50 -6.68
C MET A 384 6.54 13.86 -6.71
N ILE A 385 6.55 14.55 -5.59
CA ILE A 385 7.19 15.86 -5.41
C ILE A 385 8.36 15.66 -4.46
N VAL A 386 9.54 16.17 -4.81
CA VAL A 386 10.78 15.89 -4.08
C VAL A 386 11.55 17.20 -3.86
N SER A 387 11.96 17.48 -2.63
CA SER A 387 12.95 18.51 -2.37
C SER A 387 14.35 17.93 -2.21
N ILE A 388 15.33 18.60 -2.78
CA ILE A 388 16.72 18.14 -2.76
C ILE A 388 17.68 19.25 -2.33
N ARG A 389 18.75 18.87 -1.65
CA ARG A 389 19.93 19.73 -1.45
C ARG A 389 20.83 19.61 -2.67
N LYS A 390 20.60 20.51 -3.63
CA LYS A 390 21.35 20.54 -4.88
C LYS A 390 22.80 21.00 -4.64
N SER A 391 23.77 20.25 -5.14
CA SER A 391 25.20 20.51 -4.96
C SER A 391 26.01 20.55 -6.27
N TYR A 392 25.43 20.11 -7.38
CA TYR A 392 26.04 20.16 -8.72
C TYR A 392 24.98 20.25 -9.84
N PRO A 393 25.38 20.71 -11.04
CA PRO A 393 24.46 20.79 -12.19
C PRO A 393 23.88 19.42 -12.58
N GLY A 394 22.59 19.40 -12.94
CA GLY A 394 21.91 18.18 -13.41
C GLY A 394 21.54 17.20 -12.31
N GLN A 395 21.74 17.52 -11.03
CA GLN A 395 21.44 16.61 -9.92
C GLN A 395 19.94 16.29 -9.81
N ALA A 396 19.04 17.22 -10.15
CA ALA A 396 17.62 16.95 -10.23
C ALA A 396 17.29 15.80 -11.21
N ARG A 397 17.94 15.79 -12.39
CA ARG A 397 17.76 14.72 -13.38
C ARG A 397 18.29 13.37 -12.89
N LYS A 398 19.40 13.36 -12.13
CA LYS A 398 19.91 12.16 -11.44
C LYS A 398 18.90 11.62 -10.45
N VAL A 399 18.26 12.49 -9.65
CA VAL A 399 17.23 12.09 -8.67
C VAL A 399 16.02 11.48 -9.36
N MET A 400 15.49 12.12 -10.42
CA MET A 400 14.39 11.56 -11.22
C MET A 400 14.72 10.16 -11.75
N SER A 401 15.90 9.99 -12.35
CA SER A 401 16.35 8.69 -12.87
C SER A 401 16.50 7.65 -11.77
N GLY A 402 17.01 8.06 -10.59
CA GLY A 402 17.13 7.20 -9.43
C GLY A 402 15.78 6.71 -8.90
N ILE A 403 14.80 7.60 -8.79
CA ILE A 403 13.42 7.26 -8.38
C ILE A 403 12.81 6.27 -9.37
N TRP A 404 12.90 6.51 -10.68
CA TRP A 404 12.38 5.61 -11.69
C TRP A 404 13.09 4.25 -11.79
N ALA A 405 14.25 4.10 -11.15
CA ALA A 405 14.96 2.83 -11.01
C ALA A 405 14.67 2.09 -9.69
N MET A 406 13.83 2.65 -8.79
CA MET A 406 13.69 2.23 -7.41
C MET A 406 12.38 1.46 -7.17
N GLY A 407 12.41 0.14 -7.10
CA GLY A 407 11.28 -0.70 -6.69
C GLY A 407 9.94 -0.26 -7.29
N GLN A 408 8.91 -0.09 -6.46
CA GLN A 408 7.59 0.37 -6.91
C GLN A 408 7.55 1.87 -7.31
N ALA A 409 8.54 2.68 -6.89
CA ALA A 409 8.64 4.06 -7.35
C ALA A 409 8.92 4.16 -8.87
N MET A 410 9.30 3.02 -9.50
CA MET A 410 9.43 2.95 -10.96
C MET A 410 8.13 3.28 -11.71
N PHE A 411 6.96 3.17 -11.06
CA PHE A 411 5.67 3.48 -11.68
C PHE A 411 5.35 4.97 -11.65
N THR A 412 6.08 5.79 -10.88
CA THR A 412 5.80 7.22 -10.80
C THR A 412 5.80 7.87 -12.19
N LYS A 413 4.63 8.43 -12.56
CA LYS A 413 4.41 8.99 -13.89
C LYS A 413 5.03 10.38 -14.02
N CYS A 414 4.79 11.26 -13.02
CA CYS A 414 5.31 12.62 -12.99
C CYS A 414 6.16 12.82 -11.74
N ILE A 415 7.34 13.45 -11.89
CA ILE A 415 8.20 13.84 -10.77
C ILE A 415 8.48 15.34 -10.86
N ILE A 416 8.28 16.06 -9.76
CA ILE A 416 8.70 17.46 -9.63
C ILE A 416 9.83 17.51 -8.61
N VAL A 417 10.96 18.07 -8.99
CA VAL A 417 12.12 18.26 -8.09
C VAL A 417 12.31 19.75 -7.81
N LEU A 418 12.39 20.08 -6.52
CA LEU A 418 12.51 21.44 -5.97
C LEU A 418 13.75 21.55 -5.07
N ASP A 419 14.15 22.77 -4.72
CA ASP A 419 15.21 23.02 -3.75
C ASP A 419 14.77 22.68 -2.32
N ASP A 420 15.73 22.51 -1.40
CA ASP A 420 15.52 22.10 -0.01
C ASP A 420 14.83 23.15 0.88
N ASP A 421 14.67 24.36 0.40
CA ASP A 421 13.93 25.45 1.06
C ASP A 421 12.44 25.49 0.68
N CYS A 422 11.96 24.57 -0.17
CA CYS A 422 10.56 24.42 -0.52
C CYS A 422 9.88 23.40 0.41
N ASP A 423 8.79 23.78 1.04
CA ASP A 423 7.91 22.82 1.72
C ASP A 423 7.10 22.02 0.68
N VAL A 424 7.56 20.82 0.35
CA VAL A 424 6.88 19.95 -0.62
C VAL A 424 5.53 19.41 -0.15
N GLN A 425 5.20 19.57 1.15
CA GLN A 425 3.88 19.23 1.69
C GLN A 425 2.85 20.36 1.43
N ASP A 426 3.29 21.58 1.16
CA ASP A 426 2.42 22.68 0.72
C ASP A 426 2.30 22.73 -0.81
N LEU A 427 1.24 22.13 -1.35
CA LEU A 427 0.99 22.10 -2.80
C LEU A 427 0.87 23.52 -3.41
N LYS A 428 0.48 24.53 -2.64
CA LYS A 428 0.40 25.91 -3.15
C LYS A 428 1.80 26.47 -3.38
N GLU A 429 2.72 26.25 -2.46
CA GLU A 429 4.12 26.61 -2.63
C GLU A 429 4.77 25.83 -3.78
N VAL A 430 4.53 24.52 -3.85
CA VAL A 430 5.02 23.67 -4.94
C VAL A 430 4.58 24.18 -6.30
N VAL A 431 3.29 24.49 -6.48
CA VAL A 431 2.77 25.03 -7.76
C VAL A 431 3.38 26.39 -8.05
N LEU A 432 3.44 27.29 -7.05
CA LEU A 432 4.04 28.61 -7.21
C LEU A 432 5.49 28.51 -7.71
N ARG A 433 6.34 27.72 -7.04
CA ARG A 433 7.75 27.55 -7.39
C ARG A 433 7.93 26.84 -8.73
N THR A 434 7.17 25.78 -8.98
CA THR A 434 7.25 25.05 -10.25
C THR A 434 6.96 25.98 -11.43
N CYS A 435 5.86 26.73 -11.39
CA CYS A 435 5.48 27.63 -12.47
C CYS A 435 6.45 28.79 -12.69
N ASN A 436 7.14 29.25 -11.63
CA ASN A 436 8.08 30.38 -11.72
C ASN A 436 9.50 29.97 -12.09
N ASN A 437 9.94 28.75 -11.75
CA ASN A 437 11.35 28.37 -11.81
C ASN A 437 11.72 27.59 -13.09
N ILE A 438 10.75 27.18 -13.88
CA ILE A 438 11.02 26.36 -15.07
C ILE A 438 10.98 27.17 -16.37
N ASP A 439 11.86 26.78 -17.29
CA ASP A 439 11.70 26.95 -18.72
C ASP A 439 11.34 25.56 -19.27
N PRO A 440 10.09 25.32 -19.72
CA PRO A 440 9.60 23.97 -20.02
C PRO A 440 10.47 23.20 -21.02
N GLU A 441 11.04 23.86 -22.02
CA GLU A 441 11.89 23.20 -23.03
C GLU A 441 13.21 22.71 -22.41
N ARG A 442 13.79 23.48 -21.49
CA ARG A 442 15.05 23.17 -20.83
C ARG A 442 14.86 22.19 -19.66
N ASP A 443 13.79 22.36 -18.86
CA ASP A 443 13.68 21.80 -17.52
C ASP A 443 12.77 20.56 -17.45
N ILE A 444 12.04 20.24 -18.52
CA ILE A 444 11.24 19.01 -18.59
C ILE A 444 12.01 17.93 -19.33
N GLN A 445 11.94 16.71 -18.81
CA GLN A 445 12.43 15.53 -19.52
C GLN A 445 11.34 14.48 -19.62
N PHE A 446 11.34 13.75 -20.73
CA PHE A 446 10.47 12.59 -20.96
C PHE A 446 11.31 11.32 -21.09
N ILE A 447 10.83 10.25 -20.49
CA ILE A 447 11.39 8.90 -20.68
C ILE A 447 10.27 7.93 -20.99
N LEU A 448 10.62 6.78 -21.58
CA LEU A 448 9.72 5.63 -21.74
C LEU A 448 10.09 4.57 -20.72
N GLY A 449 9.10 3.94 -20.10
CA GLY A 449 9.35 2.89 -19.14
C GLY A 449 8.07 2.28 -18.57
N PRO A 450 8.20 1.44 -17.53
CA PRO A 450 7.07 0.86 -16.85
C PRO A 450 6.17 1.94 -16.25
N VAL A 451 4.86 1.81 -16.40
CA VAL A 451 3.82 2.60 -15.74
C VAL A 451 2.90 1.66 -14.99
N ASP A 452 2.08 2.19 -14.10
CA ASP A 452 1.10 1.36 -13.39
C ASP A 452 0.05 0.82 -14.36
N SER A 453 -0.45 -0.39 -14.13
CA SER A 453 -1.47 -1.05 -14.94
C SER A 453 -2.79 -0.28 -14.99
N LEU A 454 -3.04 0.60 -14.01
CA LEU A 454 -4.21 1.47 -13.95
C LEU A 454 -4.01 2.81 -14.66
N ASP A 455 -2.86 3.04 -15.28
CA ASP A 455 -2.65 4.22 -16.12
C ASP A 455 -3.38 4.07 -17.47
N HIS A 456 -4.67 4.42 -17.48
CA HIS A 456 -5.53 4.35 -18.65
C HIS A 456 -5.13 5.29 -19.79
N ALA A 457 -4.26 6.28 -19.53
CA ALA A 457 -3.79 7.24 -20.53
C ALA A 457 -2.46 6.81 -21.18
N SER A 458 -1.83 5.75 -20.72
CA SER A 458 -0.60 5.24 -21.31
C SER A 458 -0.84 4.67 -22.71
N ARG A 459 0.17 4.76 -23.58
CA ARG A 459 0.07 4.29 -24.97
C ARG A 459 -0.04 2.77 -25.13
N LEU A 460 0.45 2.04 -24.14
CA LEU A 460 0.38 0.57 -24.08
C LEU A 460 0.12 0.17 -22.61
N PRO A 461 -0.50 -0.98 -22.36
CA PRO A 461 -0.58 -1.53 -21.01
C PRO A 461 0.81 -1.68 -20.37
N ASP A 462 0.96 -1.24 -19.13
CA ASP A 462 2.19 -1.34 -18.34
C ASP A 462 3.43 -0.61 -18.91
N PHE A 463 3.29 0.10 -20.03
CA PHE A 463 4.39 0.80 -20.70
C PHE A 463 3.95 2.14 -21.28
N GLY A 464 4.57 3.22 -20.80
CA GLY A 464 4.20 4.57 -21.22
C GLY A 464 5.30 5.59 -21.07
N SER A 465 4.92 6.84 -21.30
CA SER A 465 5.78 8.00 -21.13
C SER A 465 5.69 8.52 -19.69
N LYS A 466 6.82 8.99 -19.19
CA LYS A 466 6.97 9.64 -17.88
C LYS A 466 7.56 11.02 -18.06
N MET A 467 7.21 11.94 -17.15
CA MET A 467 7.66 13.31 -17.16
C MET A 467 8.38 13.68 -15.86
N GLY A 468 9.56 14.27 -15.96
CA GLY A 468 10.28 14.85 -14.85
C GLY A 468 10.45 16.36 -15.04
N ILE A 469 10.19 17.15 -14.01
CA ILE A 469 10.27 18.61 -13.99
C ILE A 469 11.37 19.01 -13.01
N ASP A 470 12.42 19.65 -13.50
CA ASP A 470 13.46 20.26 -12.69
C ASP A 470 13.07 21.71 -12.35
N ALA A 471 12.38 21.88 -11.22
CA ALA A 471 11.97 23.20 -10.71
C ALA A 471 12.97 23.78 -9.69
N THR A 472 14.21 23.26 -9.64
CA THR A 472 15.28 23.84 -8.81
C THR A 472 15.79 25.16 -9.40
N ARG A 473 16.40 26.01 -8.57
CA ARG A 473 17.12 27.21 -9.04
C ARG A 473 18.21 26.82 -10.02
N LYS A 474 18.37 27.60 -11.09
CA LYS A 474 19.37 27.34 -12.12
C LYS A 474 20.64 28.10 -11.87
N TRP A 475 21.78 27.49 -12.18
CA TRP A 475 23.10 28.06 -12.07
C TRP A 475 23.68 28.42 -13.44
N PRO A 476 24.71 29.29 -13.50
CA PRO A 476 25.39 29.60 -14.76
C PRO A 476 25.94 28.36 -15.46
N SER A 477 26.39 27.35 -14.71
CA SER A 477 26.84 26.06 -15.23
C SER A 477 25.74 25.20 -15.85
N GLU A 478 24.48 25.60 -15.71
CA GLU A 478 23.31 24.96 -16.33
C GLU A 478 22.76 25.78 -17.52
N GLY A 479 23.56 26.80 -17.98
CA GLY A 479 23.18 27.67 -19.06
C GLY A 479 22.30 28.86 -18.66
N PHE A 480 22.14 29.10 -17.36
CA PHE A 480 21.36 30.23 -16.86
C PHE A 480 22.31 31.43 -16.55
N ASN A 481 22.40 32.37 -17.46
CA ASN A 481 23.41 33.46 -17.43
C ASN A 481 22.92 34.77 -16.85
N ARG A 482 21.75 34.81 -16.24
CA ARG A 482 21.22 36.02 -15.56
C ARG A 482 21.10 35.77 -14.05
N PRO A 483 21.13 36.87 -13.23
CA PRO A 483 20.96 36.70 -11.79
C PRO A 483 19.62 36.05 -11.45
N TRP A 484 19.64 35.11 -10.52
CA TRP A 484 18.40 34.55 -9.95
C TRP A 484 17.81 35.60 -8.99
N PRO A 485 16.52 35.95 -9.11
CA PRO A 485 15.94 36.98 -8.26
C PRO A 485 15.81 36.49 -6.81
N GLY A 486 15.94 37.43 -5.87
CA GLY A 486 15.66 37.16 -4.46
C GLY A 486 14.15 36.99 -4.21
N GLU A 487 13.80 36.15 -3.26
CA GLU A 487 12.42 36.01 -2.80
C GLU A 487 11.97 37.24 -2.01
N ILE A 488 10.70 37.62 -2.17
CA ILE A 488 10.10 38.70 -1.39
C ILE A 488 9.79 38.17 0.02
N THR A 489 10.61 38.56 0.98
CA THR A 489 10.42 38.22 2.39
C THR A 489 10.53 39.46 3.26
N MET A 490 9.72 39.56 4.31
CA MET A 490 9.86 40.64 5.29
C MET A 490 11.04 40.35 6.22
N SER A 491 11.75 41.42 6.65
CA SER A 491 12.84 41.27 7.61
C SER A 491 12.34 40.69 8.94
N GLU A 492 13.19 39.93 9.62
CA GLU A 492 12.84 39.28 10.90
C GLU A 492 12.49 40.34 11.98
N GLU A 493 13.12 41.51 11.94
CA GLU A 493 12.79 42.62 12.84
C GLU A 493 11.34 43.09 12.65
N ILE A 494 10.88 43.26 11.41
CA ILE A 494 9.49 43.66 11.14
C ILE A 494 8.51 42.56 11.48
N LYS A 495 8.84 41.30 11.17
CA LYS A 495 8.02 40.12 11.57
C LYS A 495 7.82 40.12 13.09
N ALA A 496 8.89 40.20 13.85
CA ALA A 496 8.84 40.20 15.34
C ALA A 496 8.00 41.39 15.85
N ARG A 497 8.20 42.60 15.31
CA ARG A 497 7.44 43.80 15.68
C ARG A 497 5.95 43.66 15.39
N VAL A 498 5.57 43.10 14.24
CA VAL A 498 4.18 42.88 13.90
C VAL A 498 3.56 41.79 14.78
N THR A 499 4.30 40.71 15.02
CA THR A 499 3.85 39.63 15.91
C THR A 499 3.56 40.11 17.33
N ALA A 500 4.45 40.97 17.88
CA ALA A 500 4.26 41.53 19.23
C ALA A 500 2.99 42.39 19.32
N ARG A 501 2.55 42.99 18.20
CA ARG A 501 1.39 43.89 18.14
C ARG A 501 0.13 43.19 17.57
N TRP A 502 0.19 41.91 17.22
CA TRP A 502 -0.88 41.23 16.50
C TRP A 502 -2.25 41.36 17.16
N LYS A 503 -2.27 41.22 18.51
CA LYS A 503 -3.50 41.40 19.32
C LYS A 503 -4.03 42.83 19.32
N GLU A 504 -3.13 43.86 19.29
CA GLU A 504 -3.58 45.26 19.22
C GLU A 504 -4.24 45.59 17.91
N LEU A 505 -3.85 44.90 16.82
CA LEU A 505 -4.39 45.11 15.46
C LEU A 505 -5.80 44.56 15.31
N GLY A 506 -6.30 43.73 16.23
CA GLY A 506 -7.64 43.14 16.17
C GLY A 506 -7.89 42.22 14.98
N ILE A 507 -6.82 41.65 14.42
CA ILE A 507 -6.82 40.77 13.25
C ILE A 507 -6.48 39.36 13.76
N GLY A 508 -7.43 38.47 13.88
CA GLY A 508 -7.21 37.09 14.33
C GLY A 508 -8.09 36.64 15.46
#